data_0b82025c3596737c7c2534020ee894c8
#
_entry.id   0b82025c3596737c7c2534020ee894c8
#
_cell.length_a   1.000
_cell.length_b   1.000
_cell.length_c   1.000
_cell.angle_alpha   90.00
_cell.angle_beta   90.00
_cell.angle_gamma   90.00
#
_symmetry.space_group_name_H-M   'P 1'
#
loop_
_entity.id
_entity.type
_entity.pdbx_description
1 polymer ?
#
loop_
_entity_poly.entity_id
_entity_poly.type
_entity_poly.pdbx_seq_one_letter_code
_entity_poly.pdbx_strand_id
1 'polypeptide(L)'
;MVITLNESFYEVKNMVEAINDQNFEEETNNGVALIDFWATWCGPCKMQSPVIEQLSEERQDVNFYKMDVDQNQDTAKNLGIMAIPTLIIKKDGNIVDRITGYTPKEKLDQILDQYTD
;
A
#
# COMPACT_ATOMS: atom_id res chain seq x y z
N MET A 1 19.14 21.76 -14.42
CA MET A 1 19.57 20.38 -14.64
C MET A 1 19.57 19.57 -13.36
N VAL A 2 20.35 20.01 -12.38
CA VAL A 2 20.41 19.32 -11.09
C VAL A 2 19.05 19.26 -10.41
N ILE A 3 18.29 20.34 -10.49
CA ILE A 3 16.95 20.43 -9.90
C ILE A 3 16.02 19.39 -10.51
N THR A 4 16.09 19.21 -11.84
CA THR A 4 15.26 18.23 -12.53
C THR A 4 15.56 16.81 -12.06
N LEU A 5 16.83 16.46 -11.88
CA LEU A 5 17.24 15.17 -11.39
C LEU A 5 16.75 14.93 -9.96
N ASN A 6 16.85 15.97 -9.13
CA ASN A 6 16.38 15.88 -7.74
C ASN A 6 14.87 15.67 -7.68
N GLU A 7 14.12 16.33 -8.54
CA GLU A 7 12.68 16.19 -8.61
C GLU A 7 12.28 14.77 -9.00
N SER A 8 12.92 14.19 -10.03
CA SER A 8 12.66 12.83 -10.46
C SER A 8 12.94 11.84 -9.36
N PHE A 9 14.05 12.00 -8.68
CA PHE A 9 14.43 11.11 -7.59
C PHE A 9 13.46 11.23 -6.43
N TYR A 10 13.01 12.45 -6.15
CA TYR A 10 12.07 12.72 -5.08
C TYR A 10 10.70 12.08 -5.36
N GLU A 11 10.25 12.12 -6.60
CA GLU A 11 8.99 11.50 -7.02
C GLU A 11 8.99 10.00 -6.78
N VAL A 12 10.11 9.32 -7.09
CA VAL A 12 10.25 7.89 -6.86
C VAL A 12 10.03 7.53 -5.39
N LYS A 13 10.55 8.36 -4.48
CA LYS A 13 10.40 8.13 -3.04
C LYS A 13 8.97 8.30 -2.54
N ASN A 14 8.12 9.01 -3.30
CA ASN A 14 6.77 9.31 -2.88
C ASN A 14 5.72 8.47 -3.62
N MET A 15 6.10 7.30 -4.12
CA MET A 15 5.18 6.43 -4.85
C MET A 15 4.21 5.67 -3.94
N VAL A 16 4.47 5.61 -2.64
CA VAL A 16 3.51 5.06 -1.67
C VAL A 16 2.80 6.23 -1.02
N GLU A 17 1.53 6.43 -1.36
CA GLU A 17 0.76 7.57 -0.91
C GLU A 17 0.01 7.27 0.37
N ALA A 18 0.08 8.19 1.35
CA ALA A 18 -0.71 8.09 2.56
C ALA A 18 -2.13 8.57 2.25
N ILE A 19 -3.12 7.73 2.54
CA ILE A 19 -4.53 8.04 2.34
C ILE A 19 -5.27 7.95 3.67
N ASN A 20 -6.50 8.44 3.68
CA ASN A 20 -7.30 8.56 4.90
C ASN A 20 -8.72 8.04 4.70
N ASP A 21 -9.51 8.05 5.79
CA ASP A 21 -10.90 7.58 5.75
C ASP A 21 -11.75 8.29 4.71
N GLN A 22 -11.49 9.58 4.47
CA GLN A 22 -12.28 10.39 3.56
C GLN A 22 -12.01 10.10 2.09
N ASN A 23 -10.76 9.73 1.75
CA ASN A 23 -10.39 9.52 0.34
C ASN A 23 -10.08 8.06 -0.02
N PHE A 24 -10.22 7.13 0.91
CA PHE A 24 -9.89 5.72 0.67
C PHE A 24 -10.60 5.16 -0.57
N GLU A 25 -11.91 5.31 -0.65
CA GLU A 25 -12.68 4.75 -1.77
C GLU A 25 -12.30 5.40 -3.09
N GLU A 26 -12.23 6.71 -3.11
CA GLU A 26 -11.90 7.47 -4.32
C GLU A 26 -10.51 7.12 -4.86
N GLU A 27 -9.52 7.10 -3.97
CA GLU A 27 -8.13 6.86 -4.39
C GLU A 27 -7.89 5.43 -4.85
N THR A 28 -8.61 4.47 -4.31
CA THR A 28 -8.36 3.05 -4.58
C THR A 28 -9.39 2.43 -5.52
N ASN A 29 -10.13 3.25 -6.26
CA ASN A 29 -11.27 2.80 -7.06
C ASN A 29 -10.91 2.32 -8.46
N ASN A 30 -9.72 2.58 -8.95
CA ASN A 30 -9.31 2.26 -10.31
C ASN A 30 -8.02 1.46 -10.35
N GLY A 31 -7.99 0.45 -11.22
CA GLY A 31 -6.80 -0.37 -11.42
C GLY A 31 -6.51 -1.25 -10.22
N VAL A 32 -5.30 -1.77 -10.17
CA VAL A 32 -4.85 -2.59 -9.06
C VAL A 32 -4.21 -1.70 -8.01
N ALA A 33 -4.68 -1.79 -6.77
CA ALA A 33 -4.20 -1.01 -5.65
C ALA A 33 -3.82 -1.94 -4.49
N LEU A 34 -2.69 -1.64 -3.86
CA LEU A 34 -2.27 -2.32 -2.63
C LEU A 34 -2.25 -1.29 -1.51
N ILE A 35 -2.95 -1.57 -0.41
CA ILE A 35 -3.04 -0.67 0.73
C ILE A 35 -2.41 -1.34 1.96
N ASP A 36 -1.38 -0.72 2.52
CA ASP A 36 -0.68 -1.19 3.71
C ASP A 36 -1.31 -0.52 4.95
N PHE A 37 -2.02 -1.31 5.76
CA PHE A 37 -2.59 -0.83 7.03
C PHE A 37 -1.56 -1.05 8.13
N TRP A 38 -1.16 0.04 8.77
CA TRP A 38 -0.02 0.06 9.70
C TRP A 38 -0.28 0.96 10.89
N ALA A 39 0.61 0.91 11.88
CA ALA A 39 0.60 1.85 13.01
C ALA A 39 2.04 2.16 13.44
N THR A 40 2.22 3.30 14.09
CA THR A 40 3.55 3.77 14.50
C THR A 40 4.22 2.85 15.53
N TRP A 41 3.43 2.15 16.34
CA TRP A 41 3.92 1.28 17.41
C TRP A 41 4.15 -0.17 16.96
N CYS A 42 3.90 -0.47 15.72
CA CYS A 42 3.91 -1.84 15.18
C CYS A 42 5.29 -2.20 14.63
N GLY A 43 6.00 -3.11 15.29
CA GLY A 43 7.32 -3.57 14.87
C GLY A 43 7.33 -4.19 13.47
N PRO A 44 6.48 -5.20 13.20
CA PRO A 44 6.44 -5.83 11.86
C PRO A 44 6.05 -4.85 10.75
N CYS A 45 5.26 -3.82 11.06
CA CYS A 45 4.92 -2.78 10.09
C CYS A 45 6.17 -2.03 9.62
N LYS A 46 7.12 -1.81 10.52
CA LYS A 46 8.38 -1.13 10.19
C LYS A 46 9.23 -1.95 9.23
N MET A 47 9.12 -3.26 9.29
CA MET A 47 9.78 -4.15 8.35
C MET A 47 9.03 -4.22 7.01
N GLN A 48 7.71 -4.09 7.05
CA GLN A 48 6.88 -4.14 5.84
C GLN A 48 7.04 -2.90 4.98
N SER A 49 7.18 -1.72 5.58
CA SER A 49 7.26 -0.46 4.86
C SER A 49 8.34 -0.42 3.78
N PRO A 50 9.60 -0.80 4.05
CA PRO A 50 10.62 -0.79 3.00
C PRO A 50 10.28 -1.72 1.82
N VAL A 51 9.64 -2.85 2.11
CA VAL A 51 9.23 -3.79 1.06
C VAL A 51 8.20 -3.12 0.13
N ILE A 52 7.21 -2.46 0.72
CA ILE A 52 6.17 -1.78 -0.04
C ILE A 52 6.77 -0.63 -0.87
N GLU A 53 7.68 0.14 -0.27
CA GLU A 53 8.37 1.22 -0.98
C GLU A 53 9.16 0.70 -2.17
N GLN A 54 9.90 -0.40 -2.00
CA GLN A 54 10.67 -1.00 -3.07
C GLN A 54 9.77 -1.50 -4.20
N LEU A 55 8.67 -2.16 -3.85
CA LEU A 55 7.70 -2.63 -4.85
C LEU A 55 7.11 -1.47 -5.63
N SER A 56 6.83 -0.35 -4.95
CA SER A 56 6.26 0.82 -5.61
C SER A 56 7.21 1.41 -6.65
N GLU A 57 8.50 1.29 -6.44
CA GLU A 57 9.51 1.74 -7.40
C GLU A 57 9.62 0.79 -8.59
N GLU A 58 9.37 -0.48 -8.38
CA GLU A 58 9.55 -1.52 -9.40
C GLU A 58 8.30 -1.81 -10.22
N ARG A 59 7.11 -1.60 -9.65
CA ARG A 59 5.84 -1.98 -10.28
C ARG A 59 5.00 -0.75 -10.60
N GLN A 60 4.95 -0.38 -11.87
CA GLN A 60 4.14 0.74 -12.35
C GLN A 60 2.69 0.31 -12.62
N ASP A 61 2.43 -1.00 -12.59
CA ASP A 61 1.11 -1.58 -12.85
C ASP A 61 0.23 -1.68 -11.60
N VAL A 62 0.74 -1.22 -10.46
CA VAL A 62 0.02 -1.24 -9.18
C VAL A 62 0.15 0.13 -8.52
N ASN A 63 -0.93 0.62 -7.94
CA ASN A 63 -0.94 1.84 -7.14
C ASN A 63 -0.76 1.46 -5.67
N PHE A 64 0.22 2.06 -5.01
CA PHE A 64 0.57 1.71 -3.63
C PHE A 64 0.15 2.80 -2.65
N TYR A 65 -0.51 2.39 -1.58
CA TYR A 65 -1.02 3.30 -0.55
C TYR A 65 -0.70 2.77 0.84
N LYS A 66 -0.75 3.68 1.81
CA LYS A 66 -0.64 3.30 3.22
C LYS A 66 -1.70 4.04 4.04
N MET A 67 -2.20 3.38 5.08
CA MET A 67 -3.16 3.96 6.01
C MET A 67 -2.75 3.66 7.44
N ASP A 68 -2.61 4.72 8.23
CA ASP A 68 -2.37 4.61 9.66
C ASP A 68 -3.71 4.28 10.34
N VAL A 69 -3.79 3.10 10.95
CA VAL A 69 -5.07 2.63 11.53
C VAL A 69 -5.49 3.44 12.75
N ASP A 70 -4.55 4.05 13.47
CA ASP A 70 -4.87 4.87 14.63
C ASP A 70 -5.52 6.20 14.22
N GLN A 71 -5.12 6.72 13.06
CA GLN A 71 -5.67 7.96 12.52
C GLN A 71 -6.87 7.75 11.61
N ASN A 72 -7.13 6.50 11.21
CA ASN A 72 -8.15 6.17 10.22
C ASN A 72 -8.92 4.92 10.65
N GLN A 73 -9.58 5.05 11.79
CA GLN A 73 -10.25 3.92 12.43
C GLN A 73 -11.49 3.44 11.69
N ASP A 74 -12.15 4.31 10.96
CA ASP A 74 -13.39 3.95 10.26
C ASP A 74 -13.16 2.91 9.16
N THR A 75 -12.17 3.15 8.31
CA THR A 75 -11.84 2.20 7.24
C THR A 75 -11.35 0.88 7.80
N ALA A 76 -10.45 0.94 8.78
CA ALA A 76 -9.92 -0.27 9.41
C ALA A 76 -11.05 -1.10 10.02
N LYS A 77 -11.98 -0.45 10.70
CA LYS A 77 -13.12 -1.11 11.32
C LYS A 77 -14.07 -1.70 10.29
N ASN A 78 -14.40 -0.93 9.25
CA ASN A 78 -15.28 -1.38 8.18
C ASN A 78 -14.73 -2.58 7.43
N LEU A 79 -13.42 -2.65 7.27
CA LEU A 79 -12.76 -3.76 6.60
C LEU A 79 -12.42 -4.91 7.55
N GLY A 80 -12.73 -4.77 8.85
CA GLY A 80 -12.46 -5.81 9.83
C GLY A 80 -10.97 -6.06 10.04
N ILE A 81 -10.15 -5.01 9.97
CA ILE A 81 -8.71 -5.12 10.22
C ILE A 81 -8.50 -5.32 11.71
N MET A 82 -8.03 -6.51 12.10
CA MET A 82 -7.84 -6.85 13.51
C MET A 82 -6.38 -7.07 13.88
N ALA A 83 -5.51 -7.13 12.90
CA ALA A 83 -4.08 -7.31 13.12
C ALA A 83 -3.34 -6.51 12.05
N ILE A 84 -2.14 -6.00 12.39
CA ILE A 84 -1.31 -5.24 11.46
C ILE A 84 0.13 -5.78 11.47
N PRO A 85 0.83 -5.67 10.35
CA PRO A 85 0.36 -5.11 9.09
C PRO A 85 -0.69 -6.00 8.43
N THR A 86 -1.65 -5.39 7.77
CA THR A 86 -2.58 -6.08 6.86
C THR A 86 -2.51 -5.37 5.53
N LEU A 87 -2.35 -6.15 4.48
CA LEU A 87 -2.31 -5.63 3.11
C LEU A 87 -3.62 -6.01 2.42
N ILE A 88 -4.29 -5.00 1.89
CA ILE A 88 -5.52 -5.20 1.10
C ILE A 88 -5.17 -4.95 -0.35
N ILE A 89 -5.57 -5.85 -1.24
CA ILE A 89 -5.44 -5.64 -2.67
C ILE A 89 -6.82 -5.45 -3.25
N LYS A 90 -6.97 -4.37 -4.02
CA LYS A 90 -8.21 -4.04 -4.72
C LYS A 90 -7.96 -4.05 -6.22
N LYS A 91 -8.97 -4.44 -6.98
CA LYS A 91 -8.93 -4.33 -8.44
C LYS A 91 -10.22 -3.68 -8.90
N ASP A 92 -10.09 -2.52 -9.53
CA ASP A 92 -11.22 -1.71 -10.01
C ASP A 92 -12.29 -1.51 -8.95
N GLY A 93 -11.84 -1.17 -7.74
CA GLY A 93 -12.73 -0.85 -6.61
C GLY A 93 -13.17 -2.05 -5.78
N ASN A 94 -12.86 -3.26 -6.18
CA ASN A 94 -13.26 -4.47 -5.45
C ASN A 94 -12.07 -5.08 -4.71
N ILE A 95 -12.29 -5.49 -3.46
CA ILE A 95 -11.27 -6.19 -2.70
C ILE A 95 -11.10 -7.59 -3.28
N VAL A 96 -9.88 -7.91 -3.70
CA VAL A 96 -9.59 -9.22 -4.30
C VAL A 96 -8.67 -10.07 -3.43
N ASP A 97 -7.97 -9.47 -2.47
CA ASP A 97 -7.11 -10.23 -1.57
C ASP A 97 -6.88 -9.50 -0.26
N ARG A 98 -6.56 -10.25 0.78
CA ARG A 98 -6.21 -9.76 2.10
C ARG A 98 -5.08 -10.60 2.66
N ILE A 99 -3.98 -9.96 3.06
CA ILE A 99 -2.82 -10.65 3.58
C ILE A 99 -2.48 -10.06 4.94
N THR A 100 -2.49 -10.87 5.97
CA THR A 100 -2.21 -10.43 7.34
C THR A 100 -0.81 -10.87 7.76
N GLY A 101 -0.08 -9.94 8.37
CA GLY A 101 1.28 -10.16 8.83
C GLY A 101 2.33 -9.77 7.80
N TYR A 102 3.57 -9.71 8.26
CA TYR A 102 4.68 -9.36 7.39
C TYR A 102 4.80 -10.34 6.21
N THR A 103 4.95 -9.78 5.02
CA THR A 103 5.05 -10.57 3.80
C THR A 103 6.25 -10.07 2.99
N PRO A 104 7.22 -10.94 2.65
CA PRO A 104 8.40 -10.52 1.91
C PRO A 104 8.09 -10.14 0.47
N LYS A 105 8.98 -9.37 -0.11
CA LYS A 105 8.83 -8.80 -1.46
C LYS A 105 8.50 -9.85 -2.51
N GLU A 106 9.24 -10.96 -2.52
CA GLU A 106 9.06 -12.01 -3.54
C GLU A 106 7.66 -12.60 -3.50
N LYS A 107 7.14 -12.78 -2.30
CA LYS A 107 5.79 -13.31 -2.10
C LYS A 107 4.74 -12.32 -2.61
N LEU A 108 4.93 -11.04 -2.30
CA LEU A 108 4.02 -9.99 -2.77
C LEU A 108 4.05 -9.85 -4.28
N ASP A 109 5.22 -9.96 -4.90
CA ASP A 109 5.31 -9.96 -6.36
C ASP A 109 4.46 -11.07 -6.97
N GLN A 110 4.55 -12.27 -6.42
CA GLN A 110 3.78 -13.42 -6.91
C GLN A 110 2.28 -13.19 -6.75
N ILE A 111 1.88 -12.65 -5.61
CA ILE A 111 0.47 -12.37 -5.33
C ILE A 111 -0.05 -11.30 -6.31
N LEU A 112 0.69 -10.22 -6.48
CA LEU A 112 0.29 -9.13 -7.37
C LEU A 112 0.22 -9.59 -8.83
N ASP A 113 1.07 -10.51 -9.24
CA ASP A 113 1.05 -11.08 -10.59
C ASP A 113 -0.29 -11.76 -10.89
N GLN A 114 -0.99 -12.25 -9.89
CA GLN A 114 -2.30 -12.89 -10.07
C GLN A 114 -3.39 -11.89 -10.48
N TYR A 115 -3.21 -10.62 -10.18
CA TYR A 115 -4.22 -9.58 -10.40
C TYR A 115 -3.82 -8.58 -11.48
N THR A 116 -2.62 -8.69 -12.02
CA THR A 116 -2.10 -7.82 -13.07
C THR A 116 -1.85 -8.62 -14.34
N ASP A 117 -1.82 -7.94 -15.47
CA ASP A 117 -1.58 -8.60 -16.77
C ASP A 117 -0.12 -8.85 -17.08
#